data_72fedb497a9b547ee160c46025d8f9d7
#
_entry.id   72fedb497a9b547ee160c46025d8f9d7
#
_cell.length_a   1.000
_cell.length_b   1.000
_cell.length_c   1.000
_cell.angle_alpha   90.00
_cell.angle_beta   90.00
_cell.angle_gamma   90.00
#
_symmetry.space_group_name_H-M   'P 1'
#
loop_
_entity.id
_entity.type
_entity.pdbx_description
1 polymer ?
#
loop_
_entity_poly.entity_id
_entity_poly.type
_entity_poly.pdbx_seq_one_letter_code
_entity_poly.pdbx_strand_id
1 'polypeptide(L)'
;MTYKHTMKEGILMTNFDYLLSTPSFHAFADAAVSAERILPIDPAACALSCRRAMEIAVKWMYSVDNSLVKPWDDKLVNLMGTEEFHGIVDEKLLVRMDFIRRMGNNAAHAGKTVSREQAELCLQNLFHFLDFVAYCYGDEYTARAYDSSLLVQQPEAAPAAQASDTEIKLDELMKENAALKEALTQRRQTQRQTYVPKPLDISEYETRRLYIDAMLTLSLIHI
;
A
#
# COMPACT_ATOMS: atom_id res chain seq x y z
N MET A 1 -33.68 -14.33 -14.38
CA MET A 1 -33.09 -15.38 -13.52
C MET A 1 -32.38 -14.69 -12.36
N THR A 2 -32.95 -14.83 -11.18
CA THR A 2 -32.54 -14.09 -9.97
C THR A 2 -31.29 -14.77 -9.38
N TYR A 3 -30.15 -14.13 -9.43
CA TYR A 3 -28.95 -14.58 -8.73
C TYR A 3 -29.18 -14.44 -7.22
N LYS A 4 -29.51 -15.54 -6.56
CA LYS A 4 -29.45 -15.66 -5.11
C LYS A 4 -27.97 -15.66 -4.71
N HIS A 5 -27.47 -14.52 -4.24
CA HIS A 5 -26.18 -14.42 -3.56
C HIS A 5 -26.30 -15.12 -2.21
N THR A 6 -25.70 -16.29 -2.12
CA THR A 6 -25.56 -17.03 -0.86
C THR A 6 -24.52 -16.27 -0.02
N MET A 7 -24.97 -15.62 1.05
CA MET A 7 -24.11 -15.01 2.06
C MET A 7 -23.17 -16.08 2.62
N LYS A 8 -21.86 -15.95 2.35
CA LYS A 8 -20.82 -16.59 3.16
C LYS A 8 -20.75 -15.81 4.47
N GLU A 9 -21.00 -16.52 5.56
CA GLU A 9 -21.06 -15.99 6.93
C GLU A 9 -19.88 -15.06 7.24
N GLY A 10 -20.18 -13.81 7.63
CA GLY A 10 -19.29 -12.92 8.37
C GLY A 10 -18.33 -12.04 7.57
N ILE A 11 -18.28 -12.10 6.23
CA ILE A 11 -17.41 -11.22 5.45
C ILE A 11 -18.21 -10.03 4.93
N LEU A 12 -17.93 -8.84 5.44
CA LEU A 12 -18.47 -7.57 4.94
C LEU A 12 -18.08 -7.42 3.46
N MET A 13 -19.10 -7.27 2.60
CA MET A 13 -18.89 -6.99 1.17
C MET A 13 -18.30 -5.60 0.99
N THR A 14 -17.39 -5.47 0.04
CA THR A 14 -16.77 -4.21 -0.37
C THR A 14 -17.08 -3.89 -1.83
N ASN A 15 -16.90 -2.63 -2.21
CA ASN A 15 -17.04 -2.19 -3.59
C ASN A 15 -16.02 -2.86 -4.55
N PHE A 16 -14.98 -3.51 -4.01
CA PHE A 16 -13.85 -4.07 -4.76
C PHE A 16 -13.85 -5.60 -4.85
N ASP A 17 -14.78 -6.29 -4.19
CA ASP A 17 -14.81 -7.77 -4.15
C ASP A 17 -14.92 -8.42 -5.55
N TYR A 18 -15.49 -7.70 -6.52
CA TYR A 18 -15.59 -8.19 -7.90
C TYR A 18 -14.22 -8.43 -8.57
N LEU A 19 -13.19 -7.70 -8.16
CA LEU A 19 -11.82 -7.86 -8.69
C LEU A 19 -11.19 -9.18 -8.26
N LEU A 20 -11.63 -9.76 -7.14
CA LEU A 20 -11.11 -11.01 -6.61
C LEU A 20 -11.48 -12.23 -7.47
N SER A 21 -12.45 -12.10 -8.39
CA SER A 21 -12.79 -13.17 -9.35
C SER A 21 -11.73 -13.37 -10.42
N THR A 22 -10.88 -12.38 -10.66
CA THR A 22 -9.82 -12.41 -11.68
C THR A 22 -8.45 -12.58 -11.02
N PRO A 23 -7.78 -13.75 -11.14
CA PRO A 23 -6.53 -14.02 -10.43
C PRO A 23 -5.41 -13.00 -10.69
N SER A 24 -5.31 -12.47 -11.92
CA SER A 24 -4.31 -11.46 -12.29
C SER A 24 -4.50 -10.12 -11.58
N PHE A 25 -5.67 -9.86 -11.00
CA PHE A 25 -5.99 -8.61 -10.28
C PHE A 25 -5.76 -8.70 -8.78
N HIS A 26 -5.51 -9.88 -8.21
CA HIS A 26 -5.47 -10.11 -6.76
C HIS A 26 -4.54 -9.13 -6.04
N ALA A 27 -3.37 -8.82 -6.59
CA ALA A 27 -2.40 -7.96 -5.90
C ALA A 27 -2.94 -6.55 -5.58
N PHE A 28 -3.67 -5.92 -6.51
CA PHE A 28 -4.28 -4.61 -6.28
C PHE A 28 -5.71 -4.71 -5.73
N ALA A 29 -6.42 -5.81 -6.01
CA ALA A 29 -7.74 -6.08 -5.44
C ALA A 29 -7.69 -6.20 -3.93
N ASP A 30 -6.77 -6.99 -3.37
CA ASP A 30 -6.58 -7.14 -1.92
C ASP A 30 -6.22 -5.80 -1.26
N ALA A 31 -5.41 -4.98 -1.93
CA ALA A 31 -5.06 -3.65 -1.44
C ALA A 31 -6.27 -2.70 -1.44
N ALA A 32 -7.14 -2.76 -2.46
CA ALA A 32 -8.34 -1.95 -2.56
C ALA A 32 -9.40 -2.35 -1.52
N VAL A 33 -9.64 -3.66 -1.34
CA VAL A 33 -10.51 -4.20 -0.29
C VAL A 33 -10.03 -3.77 1.10
N SER A 34 -8.72 -3.85 1.34
CA SER A 34 -8.12 -3.43 2.61
C SER A 34 -8.27 -1.93 2.84
N ALA A 35 -8.14 -1.10 1.77
CA ALA A 35 -8.33 0.34 1.85
C ALA A 35 -9.76 0.71 2.28
N GLU A 36 -10.78 0.04 1.74
CA GLU A 36 -12.17 0.28 2.12
C GLU A 36 -12.44 -0.11 3.57
N ARG A 37 -11.92 -1.27 4.00
CA ARG A 37 -12.12 -1.77 5.37
C ARG A 37 -11.47 -0.91 6.45
N ILE A 38 -10.38 -0.21 6.13
CA ILE A 38 -9.68 0.65 7.11
C ILE A 38 -10.30 2.05 7.24
N LEU A 39 -11.11 2.48 6.28
CA LEU A 39 -11.73 3.81 6.27
C LEU A 39 -12.37 4.21 7.61
N PRO A 40 -13.17 3.35 8.25
CA PRO A 40 -13.82 3.69 9.51
C PRO A 40 -12.86 3.90 10.68
N ILE A 41 -11.69 3.25 10.62
CA ILE A 41 -10.69 3.24 11.70
C ILE A 41 -9.73 4.41 11.51
N ASP A 42 -9.21 4.59 10.30
CA ASP A 42 -8.20 5.60 9.97
C ASP A 42 -8.36 6.10 8.52
N PRO A 43 -8.98 7.27 8.31
CA PRO A 43 -9.11 7.87 6.99
C PRO A 43 -7.77 8.16 6.28
N ALA A 44 -6.72 8.50 7.03
CA ALA A 44 -5.41 8.75 6.45
C ALA A 44 -4.79 7.45 5.94
N ALA A 45 -4.85 6.37 6.73
CA ALA A 45 -4.41 5.05 6.29
C ALA A 45 -5.23 4.53 5.09
N CYS A 46 -6.53 4.83 5.02
CA CYS A 46 -7.37 4.54 3.86
C CYS A 46 -6.85 5.25 2.60
N ALA A 47 -6.62 6.56 2.65
CA ALA A 47 -6.11 7.33 1.51
C ALA A 47 -4.73 6.84 1.05
N LEU A 48 -3.84 6.49 1.98
CA LEU A 48 -2.53 5.89 1.68
C LEU A 48 -2.68 4.53 1.01
N SER A 49 -3.59 3.70 1.50
CA SER A 49 -3.88 2.37 0.93
C SER A 49 -4.51 2.47 -0.45
N CYS A 50 -5.41 3.45 -0.70
CA CYS A 50 -5.94 3.74 -2.03
C CYS A 50 -4.82 4.09 -3.02
N ARG A 51 -3.88 4.96 -2.63
CA ARG A 51 -2.72 5.29 -3.45
C ARG A 51 -1.88 4.06 -3.75
N ARG A 52 -1.64 3.20 -2.75
CA ARG A 52 -0.88 1.96 -2.92
C ARG A 52 -1.58 0.99 -3.89
N ALA A 53 -2.88 0.78 -3.76
CA ALA A 53 -3.66 -0.06 -4.67
C ALA A 53 -3.59 0.45 -6.11
N MET A 54 -3.76 1.76 -6.31
CA MET A 54 -3.62 2.42 -7.60
C MET A 54 -2.21 2.24 -8.18
N GLU A 55 -1.15 2.42 -7.40
CA GLU A 55 0.23 2.26 -7.84
C GLU A 55 0.52 0.81 -8.29
N ILE A 56 0.01 -0.18 -7.54
CA ILE A 56 0.16 -1.60 -7.92
C ILE A 56 -0.57 -1.85 -9.24
N ALA A 57 -1.79 -1.36 -9.40
CA ALA A 57 -2.56 -1.55 -10.63
C ALA A 57 -1.91 -0.86 -11.84
N VAL A 58 -1.40 0.37 -11.70
CA VAL A 58 -0.65 1.05 -12.77
C VAL A 58 0.60 0.25 -13.16
N LYS A 59 1.42 -0.18 -12.19
CA LYS A 59 2.61 -0.99 -12.46
C LYS A 59 2.26 -2.34 -13.11
N TRP A 60 1.13 -2.93 -12.73
CA TRP A 60 0.61 -4.13 -13.34
C TRP A 60 0.22 -3.87 -14.80
N MET A 61 -0.48 -2.77 -15.12
CA MET A 61 -0.80 -2.39 -16.52
C MET A 61 0.47 -2.34 -17.38
N TYR A 62 1.53 -1.67 -16.89
CA TYR A 62 2.83 -1.60 -17.57
C TYR A 62 3.52 -2.97 -17.74
N SER A 63 3.15 -3.96 -16.95
CA SER A 63 3.72 -5.31 -17.06
C SER A 63 3.01 -6.21 -18.06
N VAL A 64 1.75 -5.92 -18.36
CA VAL A 64 0.91 -6.78 -19.23
C VAL A 64 0.59 -6.14 -20.58
N ASP A 65 0.66 -4.80 -20.67
CA ASP A 65 0.32 -4.05 -21.87
C ASP A 65 1.58 -3.58 -22.60
N ASN A 66 1.85 -4.19 -23.76
CA ASN A 66 3.02 -3.87 -24.57
C ASN A 66 2.95 -2.48 -25.24
N SER A 67 1.79 -1.82 -25.25
CA SER A 67 1.65 -0.45 -25.73
C SER A 67 2.17 0.58 -24.73
N LEU A 68 2.35 0.20 -23.47
CA LEU A 68 2.88 1.04 -22.40
C LEU A 68 4.39 0.85 -22.27
N VAL A 69 5.15 1.85 -22.70
CA VAL A 69 6.63 1.85 -22.56
C VAL A 69 7.00 2.36 -21.17
N LYS A 70 7.61 1.49 -20.36
CA LYS A 70 8.01 1.83 -19.00
C LYS A 70 9.12 2.89 -18.98
N PRO A 71 8.94 4.05 -18.34
CA PRO A 71 9.96 5.08 -18.22
C PRO A 71 11.11 4.60 -17.31
N TRP A 72 12.28 5.25 -17.41
CA TRP A 72 13.45 4.96 -16.57
C TRP A 72 13.15 5.07 -15.06
N ASP A 73 12.43 6.13 -14.65
CA ASP A 73 11.97 6.32 -13.27
C ASP A 73 10.52 5.83 -13.15
N ASP A 74 10.33 4.72 -12.47
CA ASP A 74 9.03 4.04 -12.30
C ASP A 74 8.19 4.57 -11.14
N LYS A 75 8.44 5.82 -10.71
CA LYS A 75 7.54 6.50 -9.77
C LYS A 75 6.17 6.68 -10.37
N LEU A 76 5.13 6.53 -9.55
CA LEU A 76 3.75 6.62 -9.98
C LEU A 76 3.46 7.88 -10.82
N VAL A 77 4.01 9.04 -10.43
CA VAL A 77 3.80 10.30 -11.17
C VAL A 77 4.38 10.26 -12.59
N ASN A 78 5.49 9.57 -12.79
CA ASN A 78 6.12 9.44 -14.11
C ASN A 78 5.40 8.41 -14.97
N LEU A 79 4.96 7.30 -14.37
CA LEU A 79 4.12 6.31 -15.05
C LEU A 79 2.81 6.93 -15.54
N MET A 80 2.14 7.71 -14.70
CA MET A 80 0.91 8.42 -15.07
C MET A 80 1.12 9.56 -16.08
N GLY A 81 2.36 10.03 -16.26
CA GLY A 81 2.69 11.18 -17.10
C GLY A 81 3.17 10.83 -18.52
N THR A 82 3.27 9.54 -18.87
CA THR A 82 3.70 9.16 -20.24
C THR A 82 2.61 9.41 -21.27
N GLU A 83 3.00 9.69 -22.51
CA GLU A 83 2.04 9.90 -23.62
C GLU A 83 1.22 8.65 -23.90
N GLU A 84 1.83 7.46 -23.77
CA GLU A 84 1.16 6.18 -23.98
C GLU A 84 0.06 5.96 -22.92
N PHE A 85 0.33 6.30 -21.66
CA PHE A 85 -0.65 6.19 -20.59
C PHE A 85 -1.83 7.15 -20.79
N HIS A 86 -1.55 8.40 -21.23
CA HIS A 86 -2.57 9.38 -21.60
C HIS A 86 -3.36 8.96 -22.84
N GLY A 87 -2.80 8.12 -23.71
CA GLY A 87 -3.51 7.56 -24.86
C GLY A 87 -4.55 6.49 -24.46
N ILE A 88 -4.38 5.84 -23.31
CA ILE A 88 -5.27 4.79 -22.80
C ILE A 88 -6.27 5.35 -21.78
N VAL A 89 -5.82 6.21 -20.88
CA VAL A 89 -6.59 6.75 -19.75
C VAL A 89 -7.08 8.16 -20.10
N ASP A 90 -8.38 8.37 -20.05
CA ASP A 90 -8.96 9.69 -20.33
C ASP A 90 -8.59 10.75 -19.28
N GLU A 91 -8.66 12.03 -19.66
CA GLU A 91 -8.28 13.16 -18.80
C GLU A 91 -9.08 13.21 -17.49
N LYS A 92 -10.36 12.86 -17.50
CA LYS A 92 -11.22 12.86 -16.30
C LYS A 92 -10.75 11.81 -15.30
N LEU A 93 -10.36 10.65 -15.81
CA LEU A 93 -9.85 9.56 -14.98
C LEU A 93 -8.45 9.91 -14.44
N LEU A 94 -7.59 10.54 -15.24
CA LEU A 94 -6.28 11.05 -14.80
C LEU A 94 -6.40 12.06 -13.66
N VAL A 95 -7.37 12.98 -13.71
CA VAL A 95 -7.66 13.92 -12.62
C VAL A 95 -8.06 13.19 -11.34
N ARG A 96 -8.88 12.15 -11.44
CA ARG A 96 -9.27 11.30 -10.30
C ARG A 96 -8.07 10.57 -9.70
N MET A 97 -7.21 10.02 -10.55
CA MET A 97 -5.98 9.34 -10.12
C MET A 97 -5.00 10.30 -9.45
N ASP A 98 -4.84 11.52 -9.98
CA ASP A 98 -3.98 12.55 -9.36
C ASP A 98 -4.52 12.99 -7.99
N PHE A 99 -5.84 13.02 -7.80
CA PHE A 99 -6.45 13.26 -6.49
C PHE A 99 -6.02 12.17 -5.49
N ILE A 100 -6.14 10.88 -5.84
CA ILE A 100 -5.71 9.77 -4.98
C ILE A 100 -4.22 9.91 -4.65
N ARG A 101 -3.38 10.19 -5.64
CA ARG A 101 -1.93 10.36 -5.46
C ARG A 101 -1.62 11.47 -4.45
N ARG A 102 -2.27 12.64 -4.57
CA ARG A 102 -2.07 13.79 -3.68
C ARG A 102 -2.56 13.48 -2.26
N MET A 103 -3.73 12.89 -2.12
CA MET A 103 -4.28 12.55 -0.79
C MET A 103 -3.42 11.49 -0.09
N GLY A 104 -2.99 10.44 -0.80
CA GLY A 104 -2.07 9.45 -0.25
C GLY A 104 -0.70 10.03 0.12
N ASN A 105 -0.18 11.01 -0.65
CA ASN A 105 1.03 11.74 -0.26
C ASN A 105 0.81 12.57 1.01
N ASN A 106 -0.33 13.27 1.12
CA ASN A 106 -0.65 14.04 2.33
C ASN A 106 -0.73 13.13 3.56
N ALA A 107 -1.35 11.95 3.42
CA ALA A 107 -1.44 10.97 4.49
C ALA A 107 -0.07 10.42 4.94
N ALA A 108 0.92 10.37 4.03
CA ALA A 108 2.28 9.90 4.34
C ALA A 108 3.15 10.94 5.05
N HIS A 109 2.77 12.23 5.03
CA HIS A 109 3.57 13.31 5.62
C HIS A 109 3.01 13.77 6.97
N ALA A 110 3.88 13.84 7.97
CA ALA A 110 3.55 14.36 9.29
C ALA A 110 3.01 15.80 9.20
N GLY A 111 1.93 16.09 9.92
CA GLY A 111 1.30 17.43 9.98
C GLY A 111 0.23 17.69 8.91
N LYS A 112 -0.05 16.76 8.01
CA LYS A 112 -1.19 16.84 7.09
C LYS A 112 -2.25 15.84 7.51
N THR A 113 -3.49 16.30 7.66
CA THR A 113 -4.65 15.47 7.98
C THR A 113 -5.43 15.17 6.71
N VAL A 114 -6.00 13.98 6.64
CA VAL A 114 -6.96 13.58 5.61
C VAL A 114 -8.30 13.38 6.30
N SER A 115 -9.33 14.10 5.85
CA SER A 115 -10.66 13.96 6.41
C SER A 115 -11.31 12.66 5.91
N ARG A 116 -12.39 12.23 6.61
CA ARG A 116 -13.16 11.06 6.20
C ARG A 116 -13.74 11.23 4.80
N GLU A 117 -14.29 12.40 4.48
CA GLU A 117 -14.88 12.70 3.16
C GLU A 117 -13.83 12.65 2.05
N GLN A 118 -12.60 13.11 2.33
CA GLN A 118 -11.49 13.01 1.38
C GLN A 118 -11.06 11.56 1.15
N ALA A 119 -11.06 10.73 2.19
CA ALA A 119 -10.74 9.31 2.07
C ALA A 119 -11.86 8.54 1.33
N GLU A 120 -13.14 8.86 1.58
CA GLU A 120 -14.28 8.31 0.83
C GLU A 120 -14.18 8.68 -0.66
N LEU A 121 -13.82 9.93 -0.97
CA LEU A 121 -13.60 10.36 -2.35
C LEU A 121 -12.39 9.64 -2.99
N CYS A 122 -11.35 9.30 -2.21
CA CYS A 122 -10.25 8.45 -2.70
C CYS A 122 -10.76 7.06 -3.08
N LEU A 123 -11.60 6.42 -2.26
CA LEU A 123 -12.19 5.11 -2.57
C LEU A 123 -13.07 5.16 -3.81
N GLN A 124 -13.93 6.17 -3.93
CA GLN A 124 -14.78 6.34 -5.12
C GLN A 124 -13.94 6.53 -6.39
N ASN A 125 -12.89 7.35 -6.32
CA ASN A 125 -12.00 7.56 -7.45
C ASN A 125 -11.19 6.30 -7.79
N LEU A 126 -10.75 5.55 -6.77
CA LEU A 126 -10.08 4.27 -6.95
C LEU A 126 -11.00 3.25 -7.62
N PHE A 127 -12.28 3.19 -7.21
CA PHE A 127 -13.27 2.33 -7.85
C PHE A 127 -13.39 2.63 -9.35
N HIS A 128 -13.54 3.89 -9.73
CA HIS A 128 -13.61 4.27 -11.15
C HIS A 128 -12.36 3.87 -11.93
N PHE A 129 -11.19 4.00 -11.35
CA PHE A 129 -9.95 3.58 -11.99
C PHE A 129 -9.86 2.04 -12.11
N LEU A 130 -10.16 1.29 -11.06
CA LEU A 130 -10.09 -0.17 -11.09
C LEU A 130 -11.21 -0.80 -11.92
N ASP A 131 -12.38 -0.16 -12.01
CA ASP A 131 -13.44 -0.56 -12.93
C ASP A 131 -13.02 -0.37 -14.39
N PHE A 132 -12.32 0.73 -14.70
CA PHE A 132 -11.69 0.94 -16.00
C PHE A 132 -10.62 -0.14 -16.30
N VAL A 133 -9.77 -0.50 -15.32
CA VAL A 133 -8.79 -1.60 -15.48
C VAL A 133 -9.52 -2.91 -15.77
N ALA A 134 -10.60 -3.20 -15.05
CA ALA A 134 -11.40 -4.40 -15.28
C ALA A 134 -12.07 -4.40 -16.66
N TYR A 135 -12.49 -3.25 -17.15
CA TYR A 135 -13.05 -3.10 -18.49
C TYR A 135 -12.00 -3.35 -19.60
N CYS A 136 -10.80 -2.81 -19.44
CA CYS A 136 -9.75 -2.92 -20.46
C CYS A 136 -9.04 -4.28 -20.47
N TYR A 137 -8.89 -4.93 -19.32
CA TYR A 137 -7.99 -6.08 -19.14
C TYR A 137 -8.66 -7.31 -18.53
N GLY A 138 -9.95 -7.24 -18.19
CA GLY A 138 -10.71 -8.39 -17.68
C GLY A 138 -11.25 -9.26 -18.79
N ASP A 139 -11.38 -10.56 -18.53
CA ASP A 139 -11.95 -11.52 -19.50
C ASP A 139 -13.46 -11.30 -19.68
N GLU A 140 -14.17 -10.99 -18.59
CA GLU A 140 -15.61 -10.70 -18.60
C GLU A 140 -15.87 -9.41 -17.82
N TYR A 141 -16.42 -8.40 -18.50
CA TYR A 141 -16.80 -7.13 -17.87
C TYR A 141 -18.29 -7.03 -17.67
N THR A 142 -18.70 -6.61 -16.48
CA THR A 142 -20.07 -6.20 -16.15
C THR A 142 -20.01 -4.81 -15.55
N ALA A 143 -20.77 -3.86 -16.12
CA ALA A 143 -20.85 -2.49 -15.61
C ALA A 143 -21.37 -2.47 -14.16
N ARG A 144 -20.70 -1.71 -13.31
CA ARG A 144 -20.99 -1.58 -11.88
C ARG A 144 -21.04 -0.12 -11.49
N ALA A 145 -21.72 0.16 -10.40
CA ALA A 145 -21.74 1.47 -9.78
C ALA A 145 -21.12 1.37 -8.38
N TYR A 146 -20.43 2.44 -7.98
CA TYR A 146 -19.94 2.58 -6.61
C TYR A 146 -21.13 2.71 -5.65
N ASP A 147 -21.13 1.91 -4.61
CA ASP A 147 -22.17 1.89 -3.59
C ASP A 147 -21.63 2.44 -2.25
N SER A 148 -21.95 3.70 -1.97
CA SER A 148 -21.55 4.33 -0.70
C SER A 148 -22.24 3.74 0.53
N SER A 149 -23.35 3.01 0.36
CA SER A 149 -24.05 2.38 1.48
C SER A 149 -23.23 1.24 2.11
N LEU A 150 -22.29 0.63 1.35
CA LEU A 150 -21.37 -0.38 1.87
C LEU A 150 -20.38 0.20 2.88
N LEU A 151 -20.09 1.50 2.83
CA LEU A 151 -19.18 2.17 3.78
C LEU A 151 -19.80 2.38 5.17
N VAL A 152 -21.13 2.35 5.27
CA VAL A 152 -21.89 2.59 6.50
C VAL A 152 -22.11 1.31 7.30
N GLN A 153 -21.86 0.15 6.69
CA GLN A 153 -21.98 -1.15 7.35
C GLN A 153 -20.80 -1.40 8.30
N GLN A 154 -20.63 -0.52 9.29
CA GLN A 154 -19.84 -0.90 10.45
C GLN A 154 -20.69 -1.77 11.37
N PRO A 155 -20.14 -2.83 11.95
CA PRO A 155 -20.71 -3.35 13.16
C PRO A 155 -20.68 -2.20 14.18
N GLU A 156 -21.85 -1.80 14.65
CA GLU A 156 -22.01 -0.96 15.83
C GLU A 156 -21.03 -1.47 16.88
N ALA A 157 -20.20 -0.57 17.44
CA ALA A 157 -19.19 -0.93 18.42
C ALA A 157 -19.76 -1.95 19.41
N ALA A 158 -19.12 -3.10 19.53
CA ALA A 158 -19.53 -4.11 20.49
C ALA A 158 -19.76 -3.45 21.86
N PRO A 159 -20.83 -3.82 22.57
CA PRO A 159 -21.22 -3.13 23.80
C PRO A 159 -20.05 -3.08 24.77
N ALA A 160 -19.94 -1.98 25.51
CA ALA A 160 -18.85 -1.58 26.40
C ALA A 160 -18.32 -2.64 27.41
N ALA A 161 -18.97 -3.81 27.49
CA ALA A 161 -18.52 -4.93 28.30
C ALA A 161 -17.25 -5.66 27.80
N GLN A 162 -16.87 -5.48 26.52
CA GLN A 162 -15.65 -6.06 25.95
C GLN A 162 -14.46 -5.07 25.95
N ALA A 163 -14.73 -3.78 26.21
CA ALA A 163 -13.68 -2.76 26.26
C ALA A 163 -12.73 -2.96 27.44
N SER A 164 -13.21 -3.44 28.59
CA SER A 164 -12.39 -3.66 29.79
C SER A 164 -11.33 -4.75 29.58
N ASP A 165 -11.69 -5.87 28.93
CA ASP A 165 -10.73 -6.97 28.68
C ASP A 165 -9.69 -6.62 27.62
N THR A 166 -10.06 -5.76 26.63
CA THR A 166 -9.16 -5.28 25.60
C THR A 166 -8.22 -4.19 26.13
N GLU A 167 -8.70 -3.33 27.02
CA GLU A 167 -7.86 -2.33 27.69
C GLU A 167 -6.86 -2.98 28.66
N ILE A 168 -7.27 -4.00 29.42
CA ILE A 168 -6.37 -4.77 30.29
C ILE A 168 -5.28 -5.47 29.46
N LYS A 169 -5.65 -6.15 28.35
CA LYS A 169 -4.69 -6.76 27.44
C LYS A 169 -3.75 -5.75 26.78
N LEU A 170 -4.26 -4.57 26.41
CA LEU A 170 -3.43 -3.51 25.81
C LEU A 170 -2.42 -2.98 26.82
N ASP A 171 -2.82 -2.78 28.09
CA ASP A 171 -1.94 -2.32 29.16
C ASP A 171 -0.86 -3.37 29.50
N GLU A 172 -1.22 -4.66 29.50
CA GLU A 172 -0.27 -5.76 29.66
C GLU A 172 0.74 -5.81 28.52
N LEU A 173 0.30 -5.71 27.26
CA LEU A 173 1.17 -5.67 26.08
C LEU A 173 2.07 -4.43 26.06
N MET A 174 1.59 -3.27 26.53
CA MET A 174 2.41 -2.07 26.68
C MET A 174 3.49 -2.25 27.73
N LYS A 175 3.18 -2.88 28.86
CA LYS A 175 4.17 -3.21 29.92
C LYS A 175 5.22 -4.21 29.44
N GLU A 176 4.80 -5.24 28.72
CA GLU A 176 5.72 -6.22 28.12
C GLU A 176 6.64 -5.59 27.08
N ASN A 177 6.11 -4.73 26.20
CA ASN A 177 6.91 -3.97 25.25
C ASN A 177 7.93 -3.03 25.91
N ALA A 178 7.53 -2.37 27.00
CA ALA A 178 8.43 -1.51 27.75
C ALA A 178 9.58 -2.33 28.39
N ALA A 179 9.26 -3.47 29.02
CA ALA A 179 10.25 -4.37 29.59
C ALA A 179 11.22 -4.95 28.55
N LEU A 180 10.71 -5.35 27.38
CA LEU A 180 11.53 -5.84 26.26
C LEU A 180 12.45 -4.76 25.70
N LYS A 181 11.98 -3.53 25.57
CA LYS A 181 12.80 -2.38 25.14
C LYS A 181 13.91 -2.08 26.13
N GLU A 182 13.61 -2.15 27.42
CA GLU A 182 14.61 -1.95 28.49
C GLU A 182 15.67 -3.05 28.48
N ALA A 183 15.25 -4.32 28.38
CA ALA A 183 16.15 -5.47 28.26
C ALA A 183 17.06 -5.40 27.01
N LEU A 184 16.51 -4.98 25.85
CA LEU A 184 17.28 -4.73 24.64
C LEU A 184 18.29 -3.59 24.80
N THR A 185 17.91 -2.54 25.52
CA THR A 185 18.80 -1.40 25.77
C THR A 185 19.96 -1.81 26.69
N GLN A 186 19.68 -2.55 27.75
CA GLN A 186 20.70 -3.11 28.66
C GLN A 186 21.63 -4.06 27.90
N ARG A 187 21.09 -4.94 27.05
CA ARG A 187 21.90 -5.85 26.24
C ARG A 187 22.81 -5.12 25.26
N ARG A 188 22.32 -4.02 24.64
CA ARG A 188 23.13 -3.16 23.77
C ARG A 188 24.24 -2.43 24.55
N GLN A 189 23.96 -1.96 25.75
CA GLN A 189 24.95 -1.32 26.60
C GLN A 189 26.05 -2.30 27.02
N THR A 190 25.66 -3.51 27.42
CA THR A 190 26.62 -4.57 27.79
C THR A 190 27.48 -4.99 26.57
N GLN A 191 26.88 -5.11 25.40
CA GLN A 191 27.63 -5.40 24.16
C GLN A 191 28.56 -4.26 23.77
N ARG A 192 28.18 -2.98 23.98
CA ARG A 192 29.10 -1.85 23.75
C ARG A 192 30.28 -1.82 24.70
N GLN A 193 30.11 -2.25 25.94
CA GLN A 193 31.19 -2.33 26.93
C GLN A 193 32.18 -3.47 26.63
N THR A 194 31.74 -4.55 25.97
CA THR A 194 32.59 -5.68 25.56
C THR A 194 33.21 -5.52 24.17
N TYR A 195 32.72 -4.56 23.37
CA TYR A 195 33.27 -4.28 22.06
C TYR A 195 34.47 -3.33 22.19
N VAL A 196 35.67 -3.86 22.20
CA VAL A 196 36.90 -3.12 21.98
C VAL A 196 37.13 -3.10 20.47
N PRO A 197 37.01 -1.94 19.78
CA PRO A 197 37.33 -1.88 18.36
C PRO A 197 38.81 -2.21 18.22
N LYS A 198 39.11 -3.36 17.62
CA LYS A 198 40.47 -3.61 17.13
C LYS A 198 40.69 -2.67 15.95
N PRO A 199 41.69 -1.79 15.96
CA PRO A 199 42.04 -1.05 14.77
C PRO A 199 42.27 -2.08 13.65
N LEU A 200 41.64 -1.89 12.52
CA LEU A 200 41.94 -2.63 11.30
C LEU A 200 43.35 -2.20 10.89
N ASP A 201 44.32 -2.97 11.29
CA ASP A 201 45.73 -2.82 10.87
C ASP A 201 45.86 -3.39 9.44
N ILE A 202 45.09 -2.83 8.54
CA ILE A 202 45.08 -3.16 7.12
C ILE A 202 45.88 -2.05 6.45
N SER A 203 47.01 -2.38 5.80
CA SER A 203 47.79 -1.43 5.04
C SER A 203 46.94 -0.76 3.95
N GLU A 204 47.26 0.48 3.57
CA GLU A 204 46.54 1.20 2.50
C GLU A 204 46.47 0.37 1.20
N TYR A 205 47.53 -0.39 0.92
CA TYR A 205 47.60 -1.33 -0.21
C TYR A 205 46.56 -2.46 -0.11
N GLU A 206 46.40 -3.06 1.06
CA GLU A 206 45.40 -4.13 1.28
C GLU A 206 43.98 -3.60 1.27
N THR A 207 43.73 -2.42 1.84
CA THR A 207 42.46 -1.73 1.76
C THR A 207 42.06 -1.48 0.32
N ARG A 208 42.96 -0.98 -0.48
CA ARG A 208 42.77 -0.73 -1.90
C ARG A 208 42.42 -2.03 -2.64
N ARG A 209 43.23 -3.07 -2.48
CA ARG A 209 43.06 -4.36 -3.16
C ARG A 209 41.75 -5.09 -2.75
N LEU A 210 41.38 -5.09 -1.48
CA LEU A 210 40.25 -5.87 -0.99
C LEU A 210 38.91 -5.16 -1.19
N TYR A 211 38.87 -3.83 -1.13
CA TYR A 211 37.60 -3.08 -1.15
C TYR A 211 37.49 -2.19 -2.39
N ILE A 212 38.51 -1.47 -2.81
CA ILE A 212 38.40 -0.50 -3.89
C ILE A 212 38.52 -1.19 -5.24
N ASP A 213 39.56 -1.99 -5.46
CA ASP A 213 39.81 -2.65 -6.75
C ASP A 213 38.71 -3.74 -7.01
N ALA A 214 38.27 -4.43 -5.97
CA ALA A 214 37.14 -5.39 -6.08
C ALA A 214 35.82 -4.70 -6.46
N MET A 215 35.53 -3.55 -5.87
CA MET A 215 34.31 -2.79 -6.21
C MET A 215 34.38 -2.18 -7.61
N LEU A 216 35.57 -1.70 -8.02
CA LEU A 216 35.80 -1.19 -9.38
C LEU A 216 35.68 -2.30 -10.43
N THR A 217 36.16 -3.50 -10.15
CA THR A 217 36.04 -4.65 -11.05
C THR A 217 34.58 -5.09 -11.18
N LEU A 218 33.79 -5.09 -10.07
CA LEU A 218 32.38 -5.40 -10.10
C LEU A 218 31.57 -4.33 -10.85
N SER A 219 31.95 -3.06 -10.79
CA SER A 219 31.25 -1.98 -11.51
C SER A 219 31.58 -1.97 -13.02
N LEU A 220 32.73 -2.45 -13.43
CA LEU A 220 33.15 -2.53 -14.85
C LEU A 220 32.51 -3.73 -15.59
N ILE A 221 31.99 -4.73 -14.87
CA ILE A 221 31.29 -5.89 -15.47
C ILE A 221 29.88 -5.51 -15.97
N HIS A 222 29.36 -4.34 -15.59
CA HIS A 222 28.02 -3.85 -15.98
C HIS A 222 28.04 -2.73 -17.05
N ILE A 223 29.15 -2.53 -17.76
CA ILE A 223 29.22 -1.71 -18.97
C ILE A 223 29.44 -2.68 -20.18
#